data_ee3428566db765030cb8bb07601d522a
#
_entry.id   ee3428566db765030cb8bb07601d522a
#
_cell.length_a   1.000
_cell.length_b   1.000
_cell.length_c   1.000
_cell.angle_alpha   90.00
_cell.angle_beta   90.00
_cell.angle_gamma   90.00
#
_symmetry.space_group_name_H-M   'P 1'
#
loop_
_entity.id
_entity.type
_entity.pdbx_description
1 polymer ?
#
loop_
_entity_poly.entity_id
_entity_poly.type
_entity_poly.pdbx_seq_one_letter_code
_entity_poly.pdbx_strand_id
1 'polypeptide(L)'
;MTTRRTGLREQKKQATRVALREAALRLALKRGPDNVRVDDIAEAAGVSPRTYNNYFSSREQAIVAAVTAERESRVAASVAARPADVRLADALAEAILEQYTEPRDHDELLLITASPALRDTFLDTVAAIEHPLAAAIDQRLGHTGTPTARVLAASVAAAVRIALQQWLQPPAAPLTTSGLVVPSGSLPDLLRSALATLEPALDAAEEQAQQRLRQ
;
A
#
# COMPACT_ATOMS: atom_id res chain seq x y z
N MET A 1 -9.21 20.11 -29.69
CA MET A 1 -9.51 18.70 -29.96
C MET A 1 -8.52 17.68 -29.36
N THR A 2 -7.41 18.10 -28.74
CA THR A 2 -6.32 17.24 -28.22
C THR A 2 -6.64 16.54 -26.90
N THR A 3 -7.41 17.15 -26.02
CA THR A 3 -7.73 16.65 -24.65
C THR A 3 -8.53 15.35 -24.64
N ARG A 4 -9.43 15.16 -25.61
CA ARG A 4 -10.31 13.96 -25.67
C ARG A 4 -9.54 12.68 -26.08
N ARG A 5 -8.49 12.80 -26.93
CA ARG A 5 -7.64 11.67 -27.34
C ARG A 5 -6.70 11.22 -26.23
N THR A 6 -6.22 12.16 -25.41
CA THR A 6 -5.36 11.88 -24.24
C THR A 6 -6.12 11.10 -23.17
N GLY A 7 -7.37 11.48 -22.90
CA GLY A 7 -8.23 10.77 -21.95
C GLY A 7 -8.54 9.32 -22.36
N LEU A 8 -8.84 9.09 -23.65
CA LEU A 8 -9.15 7.73 -24.14
C LEU A 8 -7.92 6.80 -24.10
N ARG A 9 -6.73 7.35 -24.34
CA ARG A 9 -5.46 6.59 -24.27
C ARG A 9 -5.12 6.22 -22.84
N GLU A 10 -5.32 7.15 -21.91
CA GLU A 10 -5.09 6.89 -20.48
C GLU A 10 -6.12 5.89 -19.92
N GLN A 11 -7.38 6.01 -20.30
CA GLN A 11 -8.41 5.03 -19.93
C GLN A 11 -8.07 3.61 -20.43
N LYS A 12 -7.63 3.47 -21.69
CA LYS A 12 -7.20 2.17 -22.24
C LYS A 12 -5.98 1.62 -21.51
N LYS A 13 -5.01 2.48 -21.19
CA LYS A 13 -3.82 2.10 -20.43
C LYS A 13 -4.20 1.59 -19.04
N GLN A 14 -5.08 2.30 -18.34
CA GLN A 14 -5.57 1.88 -17.04
C GLN A 14 -6.37 0.57 -17.11
N ALA A 15 -7.27 0.42 -18.08
CA ALA A 15 -8.03 -0.82 -18.28
C ALA A 15 -7.11 -2.03 -18.53
N THR A 16 -6.05 -1.87 -19.33
CA THR A 16 -5.06 -2.92 -19.56
C THR A 16 -4.30 -3.26 -18.28
N ARG A 17 -3.91 -2.26 -17.49
CA ARG A 17 -3.22 -2.48 -16.21
C ARG A 17 -4.11 -3.25 -15.22
N VAL A 18 -5.39 -2.91 -15.15
CA VAL A 18 -6.38 -3.63 -14.32
C VAL A 18 -6.51 -5.08 -14.78
N ALA A 19 -6.72 -5.33 -16.06
CA ALA A 19 -6.86 -6.68 -16.59
C ALA A 19 -5.63 -7.58 -16.31
N LEU A 20 -4.43 -7.01 -16.43
CA LEU A 20 -3.18 -7.73 -16.15
C LEU A 20 -3.04 -8.12 -14.66
N ARG A 21 -3.30 -7.17 -13.73
CA ARG A 21 -3.21 -7.46 -12.30
C ARG A 21 -4.27 -8.47 -11.83
N GLU A 22 -5.50 -8.37 -12.33
CA GLU A 22 -6.58 -9.33 -12.02
C GLU A 22 -6.26 -10.73 -12.55
N ALA A 23 -5.72 -10.83 -13.76
CA ALA A 23 -5.26 -12.10 -14.33
C ALA A 23 -4.13 -12.71 -13.51
N ALA A 24 -3.15 -11.89 -13.09
CA ALA A 24 -2.02 -12.33 -12.26
C ALA A 24 -2.49 -12.90 -10.91
N LEU A 25 -3.35 -12.18 -10.19
CA LEU A 25 -3.88 -12.61 -8.89
C LEU A 25 -4.71 -13.89 -9.02
N ARG A 26 -5.64 -13.93 -9.99
CA ARG A 26 -6.48 -15.12 -10.23
C ARG A 26 -5.66 -16.35 -10.52
N LEU A 27 -4.60 -16.24 -11.34
CA LEU A 27 -3.71 -17.34 -11.65
C LEU A 27 -2.88 -17.78 -10.45
N ALA A 28 -2.38 -16.82 -9.67
CA ALA A 28 -1.59 -17.09 -8.46
C ALA A 28 -2.42 -17.80 -7.38
N LEU A 29 -3.65 -17.37 -7.14
CA LEU A 29 -4.58 -18.04 -6.22
C LEU A 29 -4.93 -19.47 -6.69
N LYS A 30 -5.05 -19.67 -8.00
CA LYS A 30 -5.45 -20.97 -8.57
C LYS A 30 -4.31 -21.99 -8.63
N ARG A 31 -3.08 -21.56 -8.93
CA ARG A 31 -1.95 -22.45 -9.27
C ARG A 31 -0.76 -22.32 -8.28
N GLY A 32 -0.83 -21.41 -7.34
CA GLY A 32 0.31 -20.94 -6.55
C GLY A 32 1.18 -19.95 -7.32
N PRO A 33 1.80 -18.99 -6.63
CA PRO A 33 2.54 -17.89 -7.26
C PRO A 33 3.73 -18.35 -8.10
N ASP A 34 4.41 -19.42 -7.66
CA ASP A 34 5.61 -19.92 -8.32
C ASP A 34 5.32 -20.61 -9.67
N ASN A 35 4.07 -21.03 -9.88
CA ASN A 35 3.62 -21.72 -11.09
C ASN A 35 2.96 -20.78 -12.12
N VAL A 36 3.05 -19.46 -11.93
CA VAL A 36 2.51 -18.45 -12.84
C VAL A 36 3.65 -17.89 -13.70
N ARG A 37 3.46 -17.85 -15.02
CA ARG A 37 4.41 -17.23 -15.95
C ARG A 37 3.83 -15.92 -16.49
N VAL A 38 4.72 -15.02 -16.91
CA VAL A 38 4.34 -13.74 -17.56
C VAL A 38 3.48 -13.98 -18.80
N ASP A 39 3.81 -15.03 -19.58
CA ASP A 39 3.04 -15.40 -20.78
C ASP A 39 1.62 -15.81 -20.44
N ASP A 40 1.42 -16.59 -19.37
CA ASP A 40 0.09 -17.00 -18.90
C ASP A 40 -0.76 -15.78 -18.48
N ILE A 41 -0.13 -14.79 -17.82
CA ILE A 41 -0.81 -13.56 -17.39
C ILE A 41 -1.20 -12.73 -18.61
N ALA A 42 -0.29 -12.56 -19.56
CA ALA A 42 -0.52 -11.80 -20.78
C ALA A 42 -1.66 -12.42 -21.61
N GLU A 43 -1.64 -13.73 -21.81
CA GLU A 43 -2.69 -14.48 -22.50
C GLU A 43 -4.04 -14.33 -21.78
N ALA A 44 -4.08 -14.52 -20.47
CA ALA A 44 -5.31 -14.40 -19.66
C ALA A 44 -5.90 -12.98 -19.65
N ALA A 45 -5.07 -11.96 -19.89
CA ALA A 45 -5.46 -10.56 -20.01
C ALA A 45 -5.73 -10.14 -21.47
N GLY A 46 -5.57 -11.02 -22.46
CA GLY A 46 -5.79 -10.74 -23.87
C GLY A 46 -4.77 -9.79 -24.51
N VAL A 47 -3.52 -9.80 -24.01
CA VAL A 47 -2.45 -8.94 -24.52
C VAL A 47 -1.18 -9.75 -24.86
N SER A 48 -0.24 -9.15 -25.60
CA SER A 48 1.06 -9.78 -25.84
C SER A 48 2.00 -9.67 -24.62
N PRO A 49 2.98 -10.61 -24.45
CA PRO A 49 4.02 -10.47 -23.42
C PRO A 49 4.81 -9.17 -23.52
N ARG A 50 5.02 -8.65 -24.73
CA ARG A 50 5.62 -7.32 -24.96
C ARG A 50 4.75 -6.20 -24.36
N THR A 51 3.43 -6.33 -24.45
CA THR A 51 2.51 -5.36 -23.85
C THR A 51 2.57 -5.45 -22.32
N TYR A 52 2.59 -6.68 -21.76
CA TYR A 52 2.76 -6.91 -20.33
C TYR A 52 3.99 -6.16 -19.79
N ASN A 53 5.16 -6.31 -20.42
CA ASN A 53 6.42 -5.70 -20.00
C ASN A 53 6.41 -4.15 -20.02
N ASN A 54 5.42 -3.52 -20.66
CA ASN A 54 5.23 -2.06 -20.57
C ASN A 54 4.52 -1.64 -19.26
N TYR A 55 3.96 -2.57 -18.50
CA TYR A 55 3.20 -2.30 -17.26
C TYR A 55 3.86 -2.86 -16.02
N PHE A 56 4.46 -4.04 -16.10
CA PHE A 56 5.05 -4.76 -14.98
C PHE A 56 6.39 -5.37 -15.36
N SER A 57 7.37 -5.25 -14.47
CA SER A 57 8.73 -5.79 -14.66
C SER A 57 8.84 -7.26 -14.28
N SER A 58 7.94 -7.76 -13.42
CA SER A 58 7.91 -9.15 -12.98
C SER A 58 6.47 -9.62 -12.69
N ARG A 59 6.27 -10.94 -12.59
CA ARG A 59 4.98 -11.53 -12.19
C ARG A 59 4.61 -11.15 -10.76
N GLU A 60 5.60 -11.09 -9.87
CA GLU A 60 5.44 -10.69 -8.48
C GLU A 60 4.86 -9.26 -8.39
N GLN A 61 5.41 -8.36 -9.20
CA GLN A 61 4.91 -6.98 -9.26
C GLN A 61 3.44 -6.91 -9.71
N ALA A 62 3.04 -7.72 -10.68
CA ALA A 62 1.65 -7.75 -11.15
C ALA A 62 0.71 -8.34 -10.08
N ILE A 63 1.11 -9.42 -9.40
CA ILE A 63 0.36 -10.06 -8.31
C ILE A 63 0.20 -9.09 -7.15
N VAL A 64 1.29 -8.49 -6.66
CA VAL A 64 1.27 -7.55 -5.55
C VAL A 64 0.46 -6.30 -5.90
N ALA A 65 0.59 -5.78 -7.13
CA ALA A 65 -0.21 -4.65 -7.58
C ALA A 65 -1.72 -4.92 -7.60
N ALA A 66 -2.15 -6.18 -7.71
CA ALA A 66 -3.56 -6.55 -7.56
C ALA A 66 -4.02 -6.46 -6.09
N VAL A 67 -3.21 -7.01 -5.18
CA VAL A 67 -3.49 -7.03 -3.74
C VAL A 67 -3.45 -5.62 -3.13
N THR A 68 -2.51 -4.78 -3.60
CA THR A 68 -2.35 -3.41 -3.08
C THR A 68 -3.17 -2.37 -3.86
N ALA A 69 -3.94 -2.82 -4.86
CA ALA A 69 -4.73 -1.94 -5.70
C ALA A 69 -5.62 -1.01 -4.87
N GLU A 70 -5.52 0.29 -5.17
CA GLU A 70 -6.31 1.35 -4.53
C GLU A 70 -6.04 1.58 -3.02
N ARG A 71 -5.22 0.73 -2.35
CA ARG A 71 -4.92 0.90 -0.92
C ARG A 71 -4.36 2.29 -0.63
N GLU A 72 -3.44 2.76 -1.47
CA GLU A 72 -2.84 4.09 -1.37
C GLU A 72 -3.89 5.21 -1.36
N SER A 73 -4.82 5.13 -2.31
CA SER A 73 -5.91 6.10 -2.44
C SER A 73 -6.91 5.98 -1.30
N ARG A 74 -7.18 4.75 -0.82
CA ARG A 74 -8.10 4.52 0.31
C ARG A 74 -7.54 5.06 1.62
N VAL A 75 -6.25 4.83 1.91
CA VAL A 75 -5.60 5.41 3.10
C VAL A 75 -5.72 6.93 3.07
N ALA A 76 -5.33 7.57 1.97
CA ALA A 76 -5.39 9.03 1.84
C ALA A 76 -6.82 9.56 1.95
N ALA A 77 -7.80 8.90 1.32
CA ALA A 77 -9.21 9.26 1.40
C ALA A 77 -9.76 9.10 2.82
N SER A 78 -9.39 8.02 3.54
CA SER A 78 -9.79 7.80 4.93
C SER A 78 -9.24 8.90 5.84
N VAL A 79 -7.98 9.30 5.69
CA VAL A 79 -7.38 10.44 6.44
C VAL A 79 -8.12 11.74 6.13
N ALA A 80 -8.40 12.03 4.86
CA ALA A 80 -9.09 13.25 4.44
C ALA A 80 -10.55 13.32 4.91
N ALA A 81 -11.21 12.18 5.04
CA ALA A 81 -12.60 12.08 5.48
C ALA A 81 -12.79 12.21 7.00
N ARG A 82 -11.73 12.08 7.81
CA ARG A 82 -11.84 12.24 9.26
C ARG A 82 -12.18 13.69 9.62
N PRO A 83 -13.04 13.92 10.62
CA PRO A 83 -13.37 15.26 11.10
C PRO A 83 -12.12 16.07 11.47
N ALA A 84 -12.20 17.39 11.32
CA ALA A 84 -11.06 18.29 11.55
C ALA A 84 -10.65 18.38 13.03
N ASP A 85 -11.53 18.02 13.95
CA ASP A 85 -11.30 17.96 15.40
C ASP A 85 -10.62 16.66 15.86
N VAL A 86 -10.54 15.64 15.00
CA VAL A 86 -9.73 14.44 15.27
C VAL A 86 -8.26 14.79 15.06
N ARG A 87 -7.40 14.45 16.03
CA ARG A 87 -5.94 14.66 15.92
C ARG A 87 -5.39 14.01 14.65
N LEU A 88 -4.41 14.65 14.02
CA LEU A 88 -3.77 14.12 12.81
C LEU A 88 -3.15 12.74 13.05
N ALA A 89 -2.54 12.52 14.21
CA ALA A 89 -1.97 11.23 14.60
C ALA A 89 -3.02 10.12 14.65
N ASP A 90 -4.18 10.38 15.26
CA ASP A 90 -5.27 9.42 15.37
C ASP A 90 -5.90 9.13 14.01
N ALA A 91 -6.13 10.17 13.20
CA ALA A 91 -6.66 10.03 11.85
C ALA A 91 -5.78 9.13 10.95
N LEU A 92 -4.45 9.29 11.06
CA LEU A 92 -3.48 8.47 10.33
C LEU A 92 -3.46 7.03 10.84
N ALA A 93 -3.42 6.84 12.16
CA ALA A 93 -3.38 5.50 12.76
C ALA A 93 -4.63 4.69 12.40
N GLU A 94 -5.82 5.27 12.55
CA GLU A 94 -7.09 4.62 12.20
C GLU A 94 -7.18 4.30 10.71
N ALA A 95 -6.84 5.24 9.83
CA ALA A 95 -6.87 5.03 8.39
C ALA A 95 -5.94 3.89 7.94
N ILE A 96 -4.75 3.80 8.53
CA ILE A 96 -3.79 2.74 8.24
C ILE A 96 -4.31 1.40 8.79
N LEU A 97 -4.76 1.36 10.03
CA LEU A 97 -5.31 0.13 10.61
C LEU A 97 -6.47 -0.42 9.79
N GLU A 98 -7.42 0.42 9.39
CA GLU A 98 -8.54 0.02 8.52
C GLU A 98 -8.06 -0.68 7.25
N GLN A 99 -7.04 -0.15 6.57
CA GLN A 99 -6.59 -0.66 5.28
C GLN A 99 -5.66 -1.88 5.35
N TYR A 100 -5.04 -2.12 6.48
CA TYR A 100 -4.09 -3.23 6.65
C TYR A 100 -4.63 -4.38 7.52
N THR A 101 -5.78 -4.20 8.18
CA THR A 101 -6.36 -5.21 9.08
C THR A 101 -7.76 -5.67 8.70
N GLU A 102 -8.32 -5.18 7.60
CA GLU A 102 -9.61 -5.64 7.10
C GLU A 102 -9.57 -7.13 6.69
N PRO A 103 -10.61 -7.92 7.04
CA PRO A 103 -10.64 -9.37 6.77
C PRO A 103 -10.76 -9.75 5.29
N ARG A 104 -11.03 -8.80 4.40
CA ARG A 104 -11.40 -9.05 2.99
C ARG A 104 -10.32 -9.73 2.17
N ASP A 105 -9.07 -9.61 2.59
CA ASP A 105 -7.91 -9.99 1.78
C ASP A 105 -7.15 -11.18 2.39
N HIS A 106 -7.82 -12.07 3.15
CA HIS A 106 -7.15 -13.16 3.87
C HIS A 106 -6.37 -14.09 2.93
N ASP A 107 -6.97 -14.53 1.84
CA ASP A 107 -6.33 -15.43 0.86
C ASP A 107 -5.19 -14.72 0.13
N GLU A 108 -5.34 -13.42 -0.12
CA GLU A 108 -4.33 -12.58 -0.75
C GLU A 108 -3.12 -12.36 0.18
N LEU A 109 -3.37 -12.13 1.47
CA LEU A 109 -2.31 -12.04 2.48
C LEU A 109 -1.59 -13.39 2.66
N LEU A 110 -2.30 -14.50 2.66
CA LEU A 110 -1.69 -15.83 2.67
C LEU A 110 -0.79 -16.05 1.45
N LEU A 111 -1.25 -15.61 0.27
CA LEU A 111 -0.46 -15.68 -0.95
C LEU A 111 0.86 -14.90 -0.83
N ILE A 112 0.82 -13.68 -0.28
CA ILE A 112 2.01 -12.86 -0.06
C ILE A 112 2.95 -13.53 0.95
N THR A 113 2.42 -14.11 2.02
CA THR A 113 3.25 -14.77 3.04
C THR A 113 3.88 -16.07 2.53
N ALA A 114 3.30 -16.72 1.53
CA ALA A 114 3.78 -17.98 0.97
C ALA A 114 5.10 -17.87 0.18
N SER A 115 5.44 -16.69 -0.37
CA SER A 115 6.60 -16.51 -1.24
C SER A 115 7.50 -15.36 -0.75
N PRO A 116 8.81 -15.60 -0.53
CA PRO A 116 9.76 -14.53 -0.19
C PRO A 116 9.76 -13.39 -1.21
N ALA A 117 9.74 -13.70 -2.50
CA ALA A 117 9.75 -12.71 -3.58
C ALA A 117 8.49 -11.82 -3.58
N LEU A 118 7.32 -12.40 -3.23
CA LEU A 118 6.09 -11.62 -3.07
C LEU A 118 6.15 -10.72 -1.82
N ARG A 119 6.71 -11.22 -0.71
CA ARG A 119 6.90 -10.40 0.51
C ARG A 119 7.77 -9.19 0.24
N ASP A 120 8.94 -9.40 -0.38
CA ASP A 120 9.87 -8.31 -0.69
C ASP A 120 9.20 -7.27 -1.61
N THR A 121 8.56 -7.75 -2.69
CA THR A 121 7.82 -6.86 -3.60
C THR A 121 6.68 -6.12 -2.89
N PHE A 122 5.97 -6.76 -1.96
CA PHE A 122 4.89 -6.14 -1.19
C PHE A 122 5.42 -5.02 -0.28
N LEU A 123 6.54 -5.26 0.42
CA LEU A 123 7.18 -4.24 1.26
C LEU A 123 7.65 -3.02 0.45
N ASP A 124 8.11 -3.25 -0.79
CA ASP A 124 8.51 -2.16 -1.69
C ASP A 124 7.32 -1.30 -2.12
N THR A 125 6.10 -1.86 -2.22
CA THR A 125 4.92 -1.08 -2.61
C THR A 125 4.42 -0.13 -1.54
N VAL A 126 4.82 -0.31 -0.27
CA VAL A 126 4.36 0.56 0.84
C VAL A 126 4.78 2.02 0.62
N ALA A 127 5.93 2.26 -0.01
CA ALA A 127 6.38 3.63 -0.33
C ALA A 127 5.39 4.39 -1.25
N ALA A 128 4.55 3.69 -2.00
CA ALA A 128 3.60 4.33 -2.91
C ALA A 128 2.49 5.12 -2.18
N ILE A 129 2.26 4.85 -0.87
CA ILE A 129 1.33 5.65 -0.06
C ILE A 129 1.84 7.08 0.21
N GLU A 130 3.15 7.34 0.10
CA GLU A 130 3.77 8.62 0.48
C GLU A 130 3.13 9.82 -0.24
N HIS A 131 2.98 9.73 -1.56
CA HIS A 131 2.50 10.86 -2.35
C HIS A 131 1.03 11.24 -2.05
N PRO A 132 0.05 10.31 -2.12
CA PRO A 132 -1.33 10.62 -1.78
C PRO A 132 -1.50 10.99 -0.31
N LEU A 133 -0.71 10.37 0.59
CA LEU A 133 -0.74 10.68 2.01
C LEU A 133 -0.19 12.08 2.31
N ALA A 134 0.88 12.50 1.62
CA ALA A 134 1.42 13.86 1.75
C ALA A 134 0.39 14.92 1.35
N ALA A 135 -0.38 14.67 0.30
CA ALA A 135 -1.46 15.57 -0.12
C ALA A 135 -2.57 15.65 0.94
N ALA A 136 -2.99 14.53 1.53
CA ALA A 136 -4.00 14.49 2.59
C ALA A 136 -3.51 15.20 3.87
N ILE A 137 -2.27 14.98 4.27
CA ILE A 137 -1.65 15.67 5.41
C ILE A 137 -1.54 17.18 5.15
N ASP A 138 -1.07 17.61 3.97
CA ASP A 138 -0.96 19.03 3.62
C ASP A 138 -2.31 19.73 3.65
N GLN A 139 -3.36 19.08 3.16
CA GLN A 139 -4.74 19.59 3.24
C GLN A 139 -5.18 19.77 4.69
N ARG A 140 -4.93 18.81 5.57
CA ARG A 140 -5.28 18.91 7.00
C ARG A 140 -4.48 19.98 7.75
N LEU A 141 -3.23 20.21 7.35
CA LEU A 141 -2.38 21.27 7.91
C LEU A 141 -2.64 22.66 7.28
N GLY A 142 -3.65 22.81 6.41
CA GLY A 142 -4.05 24.09 5.81
C GLY A 142 -3.13 24.55 4.67
N HIS A 143 -2.60 23.64 3.87
CA HIS A 143 -1.76 23.93 2.70
C HIS A 143 -0.54 24.80 3.05
N THR A 144 0.28 24.30 3.91
CA THR A 144 1.44 25.04 4.46
C THR A 144 2.53 25.35 3.43
N GLY A 145 2.53 24.65 2.27
CA GLY A 145 3.56 24.78 1.24
C GLY A 145 4.97 24.39 1.69
N THR A 146 5.11 23.83 2.88
CA THR A 146 6.38 23.40 3.48
C THR A 146 6.64 21.92 3.18
N PRO A 147 7.88 21.43 3.27
CA PRO A 147 8.18 20.02 3.11
C PRO A 147 7.61 19.12 4.22
N THR A 148 7.03 19.69 5.28
CA THR A 148 6.56 19.01 6.49
C THR A 148 5.62 17.85 6.15
N ALA A 149 4.59 18.06 5.33
CA ALA A 149 3.63 17.02 4.96
C ALA A 149 4.32 15.84 4.24
N ARG A 150 5.31 16.11 3.38
CA ARG A 150 6.07 15.07 2.68
C ARG A 150 6.95 14.27 3.63
N VAL A 151 7.62 14.95 4.57
CA VAL A 151 8.47 14.30 5.58
C VAL A 151 7.62 13.41 6.47
N LEU A 152 6.47 13.90 6.95
CA LEU A 152 5.55 13.12 7.77
C LEU A 152 4.99 11.90 7.01
N ALA A 153 4.58 12.08 5.76
CA ALA A 153 4.09 10.98 4.92
C ALA A 153 5.16 9.90 4.71
N ALA A 154 6.41 10.29 4.41
CA ALA A 154 7.53 9.37 4.27
C ALA A 154 7.84 8.63 5.60
N SER A 155 7.77 9.35 6.72
CA SER A 155 7.96 8.75 8.06
C SER A 155 6.87 7.73 8.38
N VAL A 156 5.61 8.05 8.08
CA VAL A 156 4.47 7.13 8.25
C VAL A 156 4.63 5.90 7.35
N ALA A 157 4.98 6.05 6.07
CA ALA A 157 5.24 4.94 5.17
C ALA A 157 6.40 4.05 5.68
N ALA A 158 7.47 4.65 6.20
CA ALA A 158 8.57 3.92 6.80
C ALA A 158 8.12 3.12 8.05
N ALA A 159 7.33 3.73 8.93
CA ALA A 159 6.78 3.05 10.12
C ALA A 159 5.90 1.85 9.74
N VAL A 160 4.99 2.03 8.77
CA VAL A 160 4.15 0.95 8.23
C VAL A 160 5.00 -0.17 7.63
N ARG A 161 6.01 0.17 6.83
CA ARG A 161 6.92 -0.81 6.22
C ARG A 161 7.67 -1.61 7.28
N ILE A 162 8.17 -0.97 8.34
CA ILE A 162 8.87 -1.64 9.45
C ILE A 162 7.93 -2.60 10.19
N ALA A 163 6.70 -2.17 10.51
CA ALA A 163 5.71 -3.01 11.16
C ALA A 163 5.35 -4.25 10.31
N LEU A 164 5.11 -4.06 9.01
CA LEU A 164 4.84 -5.15 8.06
C LEU A 164 6.04 -6.08 7.92
N GLN A 165 7.26 -5.53 7.83
CA GLN A 165 8.48 -6.33 7.76
C GLN A 165 8.64 -7.21 8.99
N GLN A 166 8.42 -6.66 10.18
CA GLN A 166 8.47 -7.42 11.44
C GLN A 166 7.39 -8.50 11.49
N TRP A 167 6.17 -8.19 11.05
CA TRP A 167 5.06 -9.13 11.00
C TRP A 167 5.30 -10.28 10.02
N LEU A 168 5.92 -9.99 8.85
CA LEU A 168 6.23 -10.96 7.80
C LEU A 168 7.52 -11.75 8.05
N GLN A 169 8.30 -11.43 9.09
CA GLN A 169 9.50 -12.19 9.44
C GLN A 169 9.11 -13.59 9.94
N PRO A 170 9.78 -14.65 9.42
CA PRO A 170 9.61 -15.98 10.00
C PRO A 170 10.04 -15.97 11.47
N PRO A 171 9.35 -16.71 12.37
CA PRO A 171 9.76 -16.82 13.75
C PRO A 171 11.19 -17.35 13.84
N ALA A 172 12.02 -16.76 14.72
CA ALA A 172 13.43 -17.06 14.86
C ALA A 172 13.73 -18.50 15.39
N ALA A 173 12.73 -19.28 15.75
CA ALA A 173 12.84 -20.67 16.15
C ALA A 173 12.18 -21.59 15.11
N PRO A 174 12.85 -22.67 14.63
CA PRO A 174 12.23 -23.65 13.76
C PRO A 174 11.17 -24.42 14.56
N LEU A 175 9.92 -24.02 14.48
CA LEU A 175 8.82 -24.89 14.78
C LEU A 175 8.74 -25.89 13.62
N THR A 176 9.32 -27.05 13.84
CA THR A 176 9.26 -28.21 12.96
C THR A 176 7.84 -28.48 12.51
N THR A 177 7.73 -28.78 11.23
CA THR A 177 6.58 -29.34 10.52
C THR A 177 5.68 -28.33 9.80
N SER A 178 5.84 -28.36 8.48
CA SER A 178 5.09 -27.65 7.43
C SER A 178 5.40 -26.14 7.30
N GLY A 179 6.03 -25.77 6.23
CA GLY A 179 6.54 -24.45 5.83
C GLY A 179 5.59 -23.24 5.88
N LEU A 180 4.66 -23.21 6.82
CA LEU A 180 3.77 -22.09 7.09
C LEU A 180 4.49 -21.08 7.99
N VAL A 181 4.78 -19.90 7.47
CA VAL A 181 5.27 -18.77 8.25
C VAL A 181 4.12 -18.29 9.14
N VAL A 182 4.23 -18.52 10.46
CA VAL A 182 3.31 -17.94 11.43
C VAL A 182 3.77 -16.50 11.72
N PRO A 183 2.95 -15.48 11.46
CA PRO A 183 3.33 -14.09 11.72
C PRO A 183 3.69 -13.85 13.18
N SER A 184 4.75 -13.07 13.43
CA SER A 184 5.20 -12.73 14.78
C SER A 184 4.37 -11.59 15.37
N GLY A 185 3.35 -11.92 16.16
CA GLY A 185 2.51 -10.94 16.84
C GLY A 185 1.30 -10.47 16.02
N SER A 186 0.52 -9.57 16.61
CA SER A 186 -0.65 -8.97 15.97
C SER A 186 -0.22 -7.81 15.06
N LEU A 187 -0.54 -7.87 13.77
CA LEU A 187 -0.27 -6.75 12.85
C LEU A 187 -0.85 -5.41 13.33
N PRO A 188 -2.10 -5.36 13.87
CA PRO A 188 -2.62 -4.12 14.43
C PRO A 188 -1.75 -3.53 15.55
N ASP A 189 -1.20 -4.37 16.42
CA ASP A 189 -0.38 -3.88 17.54
C ASP A 189 1.00 -3.40 17.07
N LEU A 190 1.59 -4.06 16.10
CA LEU A 190 2.83 -3.61 15.47
C LEU A 190 2.65 -2.28 14.75
N LEU A 191 1.56 -2.11 14.02
CA LEU A 191 1.22 -0.85 13.35
C LEU A 191 0.99 0.27 14.35
N ARG A 192 0.19 0.04 15.41
CA ARG A 192 -0.02 1.05 16.47
C ARG A 192 1.30 1.46 17.13
N SER A 193 2.13 0.48 17.51
CA SER A 193 3.42 0.74 18.15
C SER A 193 4.37 1.55 17.25
N ALA A 194 4.45 1.20 15.96
CA ALA A 194 5.29 1.93 15.02
C ALA A 194 4.79 3.37 14.78
N LEU A 195 3.47 3.58 14.65
CA LEU A 195 2.88 4.89 14.43
C LEU A 195 2.94 5.78 15.66
N ALA A 196 2.81 5.21 16.87
CA ALA A 196 2.91 5.96 18.13
C ALA A 196 4.28 6.68 18.27
N THR A 197 5.34 6.15 17.69
CA THR A 197 6.64 6.83 17.69
C THR A 197 6.64 8.17 16.94
N LEU A 198 5.66 8.38 16.05
CA LEU A 198 5.55 9.60 15.23
C LEU A 198 4.57 10.62 15.82
N GLU A 199 3.78 10.26 16.83
CA GLU A 199 2.78 11.14 17.45
C GLU A 199 3.35 12.52 17.83
N PRO A 200 4.52 12.64 18.51
CA PRO A 200 5.05 13.95 18.89
C PRO A 200 5.33 14.87 17.68
N ALA A 201 5.79 14.30 16.57
CA ALA A 201 6.08 15.07 15.35
C ALA A 201 4.79 15.49 14.63
N LEU A 202 3.78 14.63 14.63
CA LEU A 202 2.46 14.89 14.05
C LEU A 202 1.72 15.97 14.83
N ASP A 203 1.72 15.87 16.17
CA ASP A 203 1.11 16.86 17.06
C ASP A 203 1.78 18.23 16.92
N ALA A 204 3.12 18.27 16.92
CA ALA A 204 3.87 19.51 16.73
C ALA A 204 3.55 20.18 15.38
N ALA A 205 3.38 19.40 14.32
CA ALA A 205 3.01 19.94 13.00
C ALA A 205 1.60 20.52 13.00
N GLU A 206 0.65 19.84 13.65
CA GLU A 206 -0.73 20.29 13.79
C GLU A 206 -0.85 21.56 14.63
N GLU A 207 -0.17 21.63 15.76
CA GLU A 207 -0.10 22.85 16.60
C GLU A 207 0.47 24.04 15.83
N GLN A 208 1.57 23.84 15.08
CA GLN A 208 2.14 24.90 14.25
C GLN A 208 1.18 25.39 13.16
N ALA A 209 0.43 24.48 12.54
CA ALA A 209 -0.58 24.82 11.55
C ALA A 209 -1.70 25.66 12.18
N GLN A 210 -2.21 25.26 13.34
CA GLN A 210 -3.24 25.99 14.07
C GLN A 210 -2.78 27.39 14.52
N GLN A 211 -1.52 27.53 14.95
CA GLN A 211 -0.95 28.85 15.32
C GLN A 211 -0.89 29.80 14.13
N ARG A 212 -0.55 29.31 12.93
CA ARG A 212 -0.53 30.13 11.69
C ARG A 212 -1.91 30.62 11.29
N LEU A 213 -2.96 29.80 11.48
CA LEU A 213 -4.33 30.18 11.14
C LEU A 213 -4.92 31.24 12.10
N ARG A 214 -4.32 31.42 13.27
CA ARG A 214 -4.74 32.43 14.27
C ARG A 214 -4.05 33.79 14.10
N GLN A 215 -3.04 33.89 13.23
CA GLN A 215 -2.30 35.11 12.90
C GLN A 215 -2.85 35.79 11.66
#